data_fca1506f6234a34733465cbf4afa54f0
#
_entry.id   fca1506f6234a34733465cbf4afa54f0
#
_cell.length_a   1.000
_cell.length_b   1.000
_cell.length_c   1.000
_cell.angle_alpha   90.00
_cell.angle_beta   90.00
_cell.angle_gamma   90.00
#
_symmetry.space_group_name_H-M   'P 1'
#
loop_
_entity.id
_entity.type
_entity.pdbx_description
1 polymer ?
#
loop_
_entity_poly.entity_id
_entity_poly.type
_entity_poly.pdbx_seq_one_letter_code
_entity_poly.pdbx_strand_id
1 'polypeptide(L)'
;GTSSNTSACGVIGSLPSAGAGWGGLFLNDLGYTGSLLSASDQKIKKNIQTIRQPMDIIRGLRGVTYEHKLDEYAGLGLKTGTTYGFIAQEVEQVMPDIVKTKNVPYHSTRLNPSDKGYETLKTVGYIEVIPVLVEALKAQELEIEALKARISELEKK
;
A
#
# COMPACT_ATOMS: atom_id res chain seq x y z
N GLY A 1 -3.24 -20.52 -29.98
CA GLY A 1 -2.82 -21.82 -29.47
C GLY A 1 -3.14 -21.88 -27.96
N THR A 2 -4.02 -22.82 -27.56
CA THR A 2 -4.29 -23.10 -26.15
C THR A 2 -3.08 -23.85 -25.59
N SER A 3 -2.22 -23.15 -24.86
CA SER A 3 -1.19 -23.81 -24.06
C SER A 3 -1.85 -24.53 -22.89
N SER A 4 -1.70 -25.85 -22.80
CA SER A 4 -2.08 -26.65 -21.64
C SER A 4 -1.10 -26.52 -20.47
N ASN A 5 -0.16 -25.57 -20.53
CA ASN A 5 0.81 -25.31 -19.49
C ASN A 5 0.21 -24.41 -18.42
N THR A 6 -0.08 -24.96 -17.23
CA THR A 6 -0.63 -24.26 -16.07
C THR A 6 0.29 -23.16 -15.51
N SER A 7 1.50 -23.01 -16.02
CA SER A 7 2.51 -22.01 -15.62
C SER A 7 2.69 -20.89 -16.65
N ALA A 8 1.79 -20.73 -17.64
CA ALA A 8 1.89 -19.69 -18.64
C ALA A 8 1.58 -18.30 -18.04
N CYS A 9 2.48 -17.33 -18.26
CA CYS A 9 2.29 -15.93 -17.92
C CYS A 9 2.18 -15.10 -19.20
N GLY A 10 1.21 -14.16 -19.25
CA GLY A 10 1.07 -13.23 -20.38
C GLY A 10 2.16 -12.16 -20.41
N VAL A 11 2.49 -11.62 -19.23
CA VAL A 11 3.54 -10.60 -19.07
C VAL A 11 4.35 -10.91 -17.81
N ILE A 12 5.67 -10.86 -17.93
CA ILE A 12 6.60 -10.95 -16.79
C ILE A 12 7.47 -9.69 -16.80
N GLY A 13 7.32 -8.86 -15.75
CA GLY A 13 8.21 -7.72 -15.50
C GLY A 13 9.12 -8.03 -14.33
N SER A 14 10.44 -7.98 -14.53
CA SER A 14 11.41 -8.20 -13.46
C SER A 14 12.61 -7.27 -13.60
N LEU A 15 13.25 -6.99 -12.48
CA LEU A 15 14.54 -6.33 -12.45
C LEU A 15 15.60 -7.34 -12.04
N PRO A 16 16.82 -7.28 -12.61
CA PRO A 16 17.89 -8.23 -12.32
C PRO A 16 18.45 -8.16 -10.89
N SER A 17 18.14 -7.10 -10.16
CA SER A 17 18.55 -6.92 -8.76
C SER A 17 17.48 -6.18 -7.96
N ALA A 18 17.56 -6.23 -6.63
CA ALA A 18 16.68 -5.49 -5.71
C ALA A 18 16.94 -3.96 -5.75
N GLY A 19 16.82 -3.39 -6.95
CA GLY A 19 17.04 -1.97 -7.20
C GLY A 19 15.82 -1.09 -6.90
N ALA A 20 16.01 0.21 -7.02
CA ALA A 20 14.97 1.23 -6.83
C ALA A 20 13.91 1.28 -7.96
N GLY A 21 14.04 0.45 -8.99
CA GLY A 21 13.16 0.41 -10.16
C GLY A 21 11.80 -0.26 -9.91
N TRP A 22 11.01 -0.33 -10.97
CA TRP A 22 9.69 -0.94 -11.04
C TRP A 22 9.74 -2.23 -11.86
N GLY A 23 9.13 -3.31 -11.38
CA GLY A 23 8.88 -4.50 -12.20
C GLY A 23 7.80 -4.23 -13.28
N GLY A 24 6.90 -3.32 -12.97
CA GLY A 24 5.89 -2.75 -13.86
C GLY A 24 5.39 -1.44 -13.27
N LEU A 25 5.06 -0.47 -14.13
CA LEU A 25 4.51 0.83 -13.72
C LEU A 25 3.32 1.17 -14.62
N PHE A 26 2.20 1.50 -14.00
CA PHE A 26 0.99 1.97 -14.67
C PHE A 26 0.74 3.41 -14.21
N LEU A 27 0.71 4.35 -15.13
CA LEU A 27 0.50 5.78 -14.83
C LEU A 27 -0.98 6.17 -14.72
N ASN A 28 -1.88 5.24 -15.08
CA ASN A 28 -3.32 5.36 -14.93
C ASN A 28 -3.87 4.16 -14.16
N ASP A 29 -5.17 3.98 -14.14
CA ASP A 29 -5.82 2.87 -13.46
C ASP A 29 -5.38 1.51 -14.02
N LEU A 30 -5.13 0.57 -13.14
CA LEU A 30 -4.91 -0.84 -13.48
C LEU A 30 -6.23 -1.60 -13.34
N GLY A 31 -6.84 -1.98 -14.48
CA GLY A 31 -8.05 -2.81 -14.51
C GLY A 31 -7.70 -4.30 -14.54
N TYR A 32 -8.43 -5.11 -13.78
CA TYR A 32 -8.36 -6.57 -13.83
C TYR A 32 -9.73 -7.17 -13.49
N THR A 33 -10.06 -8.33 -14.07
CA THR A 33 -11.33 -9.04 -13.83
C THR A 33 -11.19 -10.26 -12.92
N GLY A 34 -9.98 -10.70 -12.68
CA GLY A 34 -9.65 -11.82 -11.77
C GLY A 34 -9.26 -11.35 -10.39
N SER A 35 -8.22 -11.93 -9.84
CA SER A 35 -7.67 -11.59 -8.53
C SER A 35 -6.25 -11.05 -8.65
N LEU A 36 -5.93 -10.03 -7.86
CA LEU A 36 -4.54 -9.61 -7.66
C LEU A 36 -3.92 -10.47 -6.56
N LEU A 37 -3.04 -11.39 -6.93
CA LEU A 37 -2.42 -12.34 -6.01
C LEU A 37 -0.99 -11.92 -5.68
N SER A 38 -0.66 -11.95 -4.40
CA SER A 38 0.70 -11.76 -3.90
C SER A 38 1.22 -13.08 -3.31
N ALA A 39 2.42 -13.50 -3.70
CA ALA A 39 3.07 -14.68 -3.14
C ALA A 39 3.30 -14.49 -1.63
N SER A 40 2.74 -15.39 -0.80
CA SER A 40 2.77 -15.28 0.67
C SER A 40 3.08 -16.61 1.37
N ASP A 41 3.70 -17.53 0.65
CA ASP A 41 4.09 -18.85 1.18
C ASP A 41 5.13 -18.71 2.29
N GLN A 42 4.99 -19.50 3.36
CA GLN A 42 5.91 -19.52 4.50
C GLN A 42 7.35 -19.83 4.09
N LYS A 43 7.56 -20.68 3.08
CA LYS A 43 8.91 -21.07 2.61
C LYS A 43 9.76 -19.92 2.06
N ILE A 44 9.14 -18.80 1.67
CA ILE A 44 9.87 -17.59 1.20
C ILE A 44 10.03 -16.55 2.30
N LYS A 45 9.59 -16.83 3.54
CA LYS A 45 9.61 -15.91 4.67
C LYS A 45 10.55 -16.41 5.77
N LYS A 46 11.17 -15.48 6.48
CA LYS A 46 12.01 -15.75 7.66
C LYS A 46 11.65 -14.78 8.78
N ASN A 47 12.05 -15.09 10.01
CA ASN A 47 11.86 -14.25 11.19
C ASN A 47 10.40 -13.84 11.40
N ILE A 48 9.49 -14.79 11.22
CA ILE A 48 8.04 -14.56 11.31
C ILE A 48 7.70 -14.26 12.77
N GLN A 49 7.10 -13.10 13.01
CA GLN A 49 6.63 -12.67 14.34
C GLN A 49 5.26 -12.03 14.21
N THR A 50 4.46 -12.18 15.26
CA THR A 50 3.18 -11.46 15.37
C THR A 50 3.44 -9.95 15.52
N ILE A 51 2.63 -9.14 14.89
CA ILE A 51 2.71 -7.67 14.97
C ILE A 51 2.44 -7.25 16.42
N ARG A 52 3.38 -6.49 16.98
CA ARG A 52 3.27 -5.97 18.35
C ARG A 52 2.69 -4.57 18.36
N GLN A 53 1.94 -4.24 19.41
CA GLN A 53 1.35 -2.92 19.62
C GLN A 53 0.58 -2.38 18.40
N PRO A 54 -0.31 -3.19 17.78
CA PRO A 54 -0.97 -2.81 16.53
C PRO A 54 -1.87 -1.58 16.71
N MET A 55 -2.44 -1.38 17.90
CA MET A 55 -3.27 -0.20 18.21
C MET A 55 -2.46 1.09 18.20
N ASP A 56 -1.21 1.07 18.65
CA ASP A 56 -0.35 2.27 18.64
C ASP A 56 0.06 2.63 17.20
N ILE A 57 0.31 1.62 16.38
CA ILE A 57 0.55 1.81 14.94
C ILE A 57 -0.67 2.49 14.29
N ILE A 58 -1.88 1.97 14.50
CA ILE A 58 -3.10 2.52 13.91
C ILE A 58 -3.39 3.94 14.43
N ARG A 59 -3.18 4.21 15.71
CA ARG A 59 -3.33 5.58 16.27
C ARG A 59 -2.35 6.58 15.67
N GLY A 60 -1.16 6.12 15.27
CA GLY A 60 -0.15 6.95 14.62
C GLY A 60 -0.44 7.25 13.15
N LEU A 61 -1.30 6.48 12.48
CA LEU A 61 -1.68 6.70 11.09
C LEU A 61 -2.85 7.69 11.00
N ARG A 62 -2.73 8.67 10.11
CA ARG A 62 -3.78 9.66 9.83
C ARG A 62 -4.33 9.46 8.42
N GLY A 63 -5.56 8.97 8.32
CA GLY A 63 -6.29 8.95 7.06
C GLY A 63 -6.69 10.37 6.64
N VAL A 64 -6.53 10.68 5.37
CA VAL A 64 -6.84 12.01 4.81
C VAL A 64 -7.63 11.91 3.52
N THR A 65 -8.35 12.97 3.20
CA THR A 65 -8.82 13.26 1.85
C THR A 65 -7.93 14.31 1.23
N TYR A 66 -7.67 14.19 -0.06
CA TYR A 66 -6.83 15.15 -0.80
C TYR A 66 -7.25 15.22 -2.27
N GLU A 67 -6.77 16.24 -2.95
CA GLU A 67 -6.79 16.36 -4.40
C GLU A 67 -5.35 16.43 -4.91
N HIS A 68 -5.14 15.92 -6.12
CA HIS A 68 -3.83 16.01 -6.75
C HIS A 68 -3.60 17.41 -7.36
N LYS A 69 -2.37 17.88 -7.30
CA LYS A 69 -1.93 19.12 -7.91
C LYS A 69 -1.71 18.93 -9.42
N LEU A 70 -2.78 18.88 -10.17
CA LEU A 70 -2.79 18.52 -11.58
C LEU A 70 -2.00 19.49 -12.45
N ASP A 71 -2.05 20.79 -12.13
CA ASP A 71 -1.34 21.84 -12.88
C ASP A 71 0.17 21.74 -12.71
N GLU A 72 0.63 21.38 -11.50
CA GLU A 72 2.05 21.24 -11.19
C GLU A 72 2.63 19.90 -11.71
N TYR A 73 1.81 18.85 -11.78
CA TYR A 73 2.24 17.46 -12.08
C TYR A 73 1.44 16.81 -13.22
N ALA A 74 1.06 17.59 -14.22
CA ALA A 74 0.22 17.14 -15.34
C ALA A 74 0.75 15.89 -16.08
N GLY A 75 2.08 15.71 -16.09
CA GLY A 75 2.73 14.57 -16.77
C GLY A 75 2.66 13.23 -16.04
N LEU A 76 2.18 13.19 -14.79
CA LEU A 76 2.14 11.96 -13.99
C LEU A 76 0.86 11.12 -14.16
N GLY A 77 -0.12 11.58 -14.93
CA GLY A 77 -1.38 10.86 -15.15
C GLY A 77 -2.24 10.75 -13.88
N LEU A 78 -2.16 11.74 -12.99
CA LEU A 78 -2.89 11.77 -11.73
C LEU A 78 -4.40 11.96 -11.99
N LYS A 79 -5.23 11.32 -11.16
CA LYS A 79 -6.68 11.45 -11.30
C LYS A 79 -7.21 12.76 -10.73
N THR A 80 -8.34 13.21 -11.27
CA THR A 80 -9.10 14.38 -10.80
C THR A 80 -9.98 14.03 -9.60
N GLY A 81 -10.36 15.06 -8.82
CA GLY A 81 -11.31 14.96 -7.72
C GLY A 81 -10.70 14.43 -6.44
N THR A 82 -11.57 14.33 -5.43
CA THR A 82 -11.18 13.92 -4.07
C THR A 82 -10.73 12.47 -4.02
N THR A 83 -9.62 12.24 -3.34
CA THR A 83 -9.01 10.94 -3.11
C THR A 83 -8.85 10.70 -1.61
N TYR A 84 -8.91 9.44 -1.18
CA TYR A 84 -8.68 9.01 0.19
C TYR A 84 -7.32 8.32 0.27
N GLY A 85 -6.56 8.58 1.33
CA GLY A 85 -5.29 7.91 1.52
C GLY A 85 -4.50 8.43 2.70
N PHE A 86 -3.19 8.26 2.63
CA PHE A 86 -2.23 8.70 3.62
C PHE A 86 -1.20 9.64 3.01
N ILE A 87 -0.55 10.44 3.85
CA ILE A 87 0.64 11.21 3.48
C ILE A 87 1.86 10.32 3.76
N ALA A 88 2.63 10.01 2.72
CA ALA A 88 3.76 9.07 2.81
C ALA A 88 4.79 9.48 3.87
N GLN A 89 5.05 10.78 4.04
CA GLN A 89 5.96 11.29 5.04
C GLN A 89 5.47 11.06 6.49
N GLU A 90 4.16 11.05 6.71
CA GLU A 90 3.56 10.75 8.01
C GLU A 90 3.60 9.24 8.28
N VAL A 91 3.28 8.43 7.26
CA VAL A 91 3.38 6.96 7.35
C VAL A 91 4.81 6.52 7.64
N GLU A 92 5.80 7.16 7.04
CA GLU A 92 7.22 6.83 7.24
C GLU A 92 7.67 6.97 8.71
N GLN A 93 7.05 7.85 9.48
CA GLN A 93 7.34 8.01 10.91
C GLN A 93 6.81 6.86 11.76
N VAL A 94 5.75 6.18 11.30
CA VAL A 94 5.06 5.10 12.02
C VAL A 94 5.45 3.73 11.48
N MET A 95 5.52 3.59 10.16
CA MET A 95 5.79 2.35 9.43
C MET A 95 6.81 2.60 8.30
N PRO A 96 8.07 2.86 8.60
CA PRO A 96 9.08 3.23 7.58
C PRO A 96 9.26 2.14 6.50
N ASP A 97 9.09 0.88 6.86
CA ASP A 97 9.34 -0.24 5.96
C ASP A 97 8.37 -0.32 4.78
N ILE A 98 7.16 0.22 4.90
CA ILE A 98 6.16 0.24 3.82
C ILE A 98 6.24 1.49 2.94
N VAL A 99 7.14 2.42 3.25
CA VAL A 99 7.38 3.62 2.45
C VAL A 99 8.64 3.45 1.62
N LYS A 100 8.55 3.71 0.33
CA LYS A 100 9.68 3.63 -0.60
C LYS A 100 9.80 4.92 -1.38
N THR A 101 11.03 5.39 -1.58
CA THR A 101 11.33 6.48 -2.50
C THR A 101 11.57 5.91 -3.90
N LYS A 102 10.84 6.41 -4.88
CA LYS A 102 10.86 5.91 -6.25
C LYS A 102 10.95 7.06 -7.24
N ASN A 103 11.66 6.84 -8.36
CA ASN A 103 11.64 7.72 -9.49
C ASN A 103 10.47 7.34 -10.41
N VAL A 104 9.52 8.23 -10.55
CA VAL A 104 8.33 8.07 -11.40
C VAL A 104 8.56 8.85 -12.69
N PRO A 105 8.57 8.19 -13.86
CA PRO A 105 8.72 8.91 -15.13
C PRO A 105 7.48 9.76 -15.40
N TYR A 106 7.70 10.94 -15.96
CA TYR A 106 6.64 11.79 -16.45
C TYR A 106 6.91 12.24 -17.89
N HIS A 107 5.86 12.61 -18.59
CA HIS A 107 5.92 13.24 -19.91
C HIS A 107 5.50 14.68 -19.80
N SER A 108 6.40 15.60 -20.05
CA SER A 108 6.22 17.02 -19.73
C SER A 108 5.28 17.79 -20.64
N THR A 109 4.48 17.23 -21.43
CA THR A 109 3.30 17.75 -22.14
C THR A 109 3.09 17.11 -23.50
N ARG A 110 1.86 17.19 -24.04
CA ARG A 110 1.53 16.84 -25.42
C ARG A 110 2.31 17.64 -26.48
N LEU A 111 2.92 18.75 -26.09
CA LEU A 111 3.61 19.67 -27.01
C LEU A 111 5.09 19.33 -27.19
N ASN A 112 5.70 18.57 -26.30
CA ASN A 112 7.10 18.19 -26.42
C ASN A 112 7.35 16.73 -25.96
N PRO A 113 7.05 15.71 -26.80
CA PRO A 113 7.23 14.29 -26.45
C PRO A 113 8.67 13.89 -26.11
N SER A 114 9.65 14.74 -26.44
CA SER A 114 11.07 14.54 -26.14
C SER A 114 11.44 14.89 -24.70
N ASP A 115 10.59 15.61 -24.00
CA ASP A 115 10.85 16.09 -22.64
C ASP A 115 10.43 15.01 -21.64
N LYS A 116 11.32 14.04 -21.42
CA LYS A 116 11.16 12.95 -20.46
C LYS A 116 11.94 13.28 -19.19
N GLY A 117 11.25 13.25 -18.08
CA GLY A 117 11.86 13.47 -16.78
C GLY A 117 11.42 12.43 -15.76
N TYR A 118 11.92 12.58 -14.55
CA TYR A 118 11.55 11.75 -13.41
C TYR A 118 11.24 12.64 -12.22
N GLU A 119 10.11 12.38 -11.56
CA GLU A 119 9.84 12.90 -10.24
C GLU A 119 10.21 11.89 -9.18
N THR A 120 10.94 12.32 -8.16
CA THR A 120 11.28 11.47 -7.03
C THR A 120 10.18 11.57 -5.97
N LEU A 121 9.38 10.52 -5.86
CA LEU A 121 8.21 10.48 -5.00
C LEU A 121 8.33 9.40 -3.94
N LYS A 122 7.75 9.65 -2.76
CA LYS A 122 7.50 8.61 -1.76
C LYS A 122 6.22 7.86 -2.09
N THR A 123 6.27 6.54 -2.01
CA THR A 123 5.14 5.63 -2.24
C THR A 123 4.83 4.82 -0.99
N VAL A 124 3.57 4.45 -0.79
CA VAL A 124 3.11 3.69 0.38
C VAL A 124 2.60 2.32 -0.07
N GLY A 125 3.03 1.27 0.61
CA GLY A 125 2.51 -0.08 0.46
C GLY A 125 1.19 -0.26 1.20
N TYR A 126 0.08 0.22 0.63
CA TYR A 126 -1.24 0.21 1.28
C TYR A 126 -1.71 -1.18 1.72
N ILE A 127 -1.39 -2.23 0.95
CA ILE A 127 -1.78 -3.61 1.26
C ILE A 127 -1.10 -4.09 2.56
N GLU A 128 0.08 -3.59 2.85
CA GLU A 128 0.87 -3.95 4.04
C GLU A 128 0.26 -3.41 5.35
N VAL A 129 -0.71 -2.49 5.27
CA VAL A 129 -1.48 -2.01 6.43
C VAL A 129 -2.55 -3.03 6.85
N ILE A 130 -3.02 -3.89 5.95
CA ILE A 130 -4.09 -4.86 6.23
C ILE A 130 -3.77 -5.78 7.41
N PRO A 131 -2.60 -6.46 7.48
CA PRO A 131 -2.30 -7.33 8.62
C PRO A 131 -2.19 -6.55 9.94
N VAL A 132 -1.80 -5.28 9.93
CA VAL A 132 -1.81 -4.42 11.12
C VAL A 132 -3.23 -4.15 11.59
N LEU A 133 -4.15 -3.86 10.66
CA LEU A 133 -5.57 -3.69 10.98
C LEU A 133 -6.19 -4.96 11.57
N VAL A 134 -5.83 -6.13 11.04
CA VAL A 134 -6.32 -7.42 11.58
C VAL A 134 -5.89 -7.61 13.03
N GLU A 135 -4.62 -7.37 13.36
CA GLU A 135 -4.14 -7.53 14.74
C GLU A 135 -4.69 -6.41 15.66
N ALA A 136 -4.91 -5.20 15.14
CA ALA A 136 -5.55 -4.12 15.90
C ALA A 136 -7.01 -4.45 16.25
N LEU A 137 -7.77 -4.99 15.30
CA LEU A 137 -9.15 -5.42 15.55
C LEU A 137 -9.23 -6.53 16.61
N LYS A 138 -8.32 -7.53 16.55
CA LYS A 138 -8.24 -8.57 17.58
C LYS A 138 -7.93 -7.99 18.97
N ALA A 139 -6.99 -7.05 19.06
CA ALA A 139 -6.66 -6.38 20.30
C ALA A 139 -7.85 -5.60 20.85
N GLN A 140 -8.59 -4.90 20.00
CA GLN A 140 -9.80 -4.17 20.36
C GLN A 140 -10.92 -5.11 20.83
N GLU A 141 -11.10 -6.26 20.21
CA GLU A 141 -12.08 -7.26 20.60
C GLU A 141 -11.82 -7.76 22.03
N LEU A 142 -10.56 -8.10 22.34
CA LEU A 142 -10.17 -8.53 23.69
C LEU A 142 -10.43 -7.44 24.74
N GLU A 143 -10.18 -6.18 24.43
CA GLU A 143 -10.47 -5.06 25.33
C GLU A 143 -11.98 -4.90 25.58
N ILE A 144 -12.79 -5.03 24.53
CA ILE A 144 -14.26 -4.99 24.63
C ILE A 144 -14.78 -6.13 25.51
N GLU A 145 -14.27 -7.35 25.37
CA GLU A 145 -14.66 -8.49 26.19
C GLU A 145 -14.29 -8.30 27.66
N ALA A 146 -13.10 -7.78 27.94
CA ALA A 146 -12.68 -7.46 29.29
C ALA A 146 -13.58 -6.38 29.95
N LEU A 147 -13.95 -5.34 29.19
CA LEU A 147 -14.88 -4.31 29.65
C LEU A 147 -16.28 -4.86 29.93
N LYS A 148 -16.82 -5.72 29.06
CA LYS A 148 -18.12 -6.39 29.28
C LYS A 148 -18.11 -7.25 30.53
N ALA A 149 -17.05 -8.02 30.77
CA ALA A 149 -16.91 -8.83 31.98
C ALA A 149 -16.92 -7.95 33.24
N ARG A 150 -16.16 -6.83 33.21
CA ARG A 150 -16.10 -5.88 34.32
C ARG A 150 -17.45 -5.19 34.62
N ILE A 151 -18.19 -4.84 33.56
CA ILE A 151 -19.54 -4.29 33.70
C ILE A 151 -20.46 -5.30 34.39
N SER A 152 -20.47 -6.57 33.92
CA SER A 152 -21.27 -7.63 34.53
C SER A 152 -20.95 -7.89 36.00
N GLU A 153 -19.70 -7.71 36.42
CA GLU A 153 -19.30 -7.82 37.83
C GLU A 153 -19.83 -6.64 38.67
N LEU A 154 -19.86 -5.45 38.10
CA LEU A 154 -20.36 -4.26 38.77
C LEU A 154 -21.90 -4.27 38.93
N GLU A 155 -22.62 -4.80 37.96
CA GLU A 155 -24.08 -4.92 37.98
C GLU A 155 -24.61 -5.97 38.96
N LYS A 156 -23.77 -6.89 39.44
CA LYS A 156 -24.11 -7.92 40.43
C LYS A 156 -23.94 -7.45 41.88
N LYS A 157 -23.44 -6.27 42.10
CA LYS A 157 -23.24 -5.64 43.41
C LYS A 157 -24.39 -4.72 43.79
#